data_e6169e1c9d7747c6acc68a517de6d78a
#
_entry.id   e6169e1c9d7747c6acc68a517de6d78a
#
_cell.length_a   1.000
_cell.length_b   1.000
_cell.length_c   1.000
_cell.angle_alpha   90.00
_cell.angle_beta   90.00
_cell.angle_gamma   90.00
#
_symmetry.space_group_name_H-M   'P 1'
#
loop_
_entity.id
_entity.type
_entity.pdbx_description
1 polymer ?
#
loop_
_entity_poly.entity_id
_entity_poly.type
_entity_poly.pdbx_seq_one_letter_code
_entity_poly.pdbx_strand_id
1 'polypeptide(L)'
;MISENIENLLFAGRNISVTHAALSSSRVMATCAVLGQALGTAVAQAVTDNCHVENVDIRRLQETLLEDDHYIPWHKRKVSQLSLDAECTSDIVRNGNDRGEENLWIGKTGDKIEYTLSKDTIISEIRLIFDNDMNRKYHNMPCSYPLHEERFKLPGTLIREYRIELEDEKGAISSIHISDNHQRFVKHKVNAPAKRVRFIPLSTNGSKEFRLFSFEIR
;
A
#
# COMPACT_ATOMS: atom_id res chain seq x y z
N MET A 1 23.41 -8.37 7.21
CA MET A 1 22.25 -9.27 7.18
C MET A 1 22.57 -10.62 6.52
N ILE A 2 23.60 -10.71 5.72
CA ILE A 2 24.09 -11.96 5.09
C ILE A 2 25.19 -12.51 5.99
N SER A 3 25.22 -13.83 6.20
CA SER A 3 26.27 -14.49 6.98
C SER A 3 27.60 -14.42 6.24
N GLU A 4 28.68 -14.16 6.96
CA GLU A 4 30.01 -14.11 6.39
C GLU A 4 30.58 -15.52 6.13
N ASN A 5 30.16 -16.50 6.93
CA ASN A 5 30.81 -17.82 6.97
C ASN A 5 29.90 -18.96 6.45
N ILE A 6 28.62 -18.71 6.30
CA ILE A 6 27.65 -19.76 5.93
C ILE A 6 26.85 -19.24 4.75
N GLU A 7 27.02 -19.89 3.62
CA GLU A 7 26.16 -19.67 2.45
C GLU A 7 24.69 -19.96 2.82
N ASN A 8 23.80 -19.19 2.27
CA ASN A 8 22.35 -19.33 2.48
C ASN A 8 21.83 -19.05 3.90
N LEU A 9 22.66 -18.48 4.80
CA LEU A 9 22.21 -18.03 6.11
C LEU A 9 22.10 -16.51 6.14
N LEU A 10 20.89 -16.04 6.49
CA LEU A 10 20.57 -14.64 6.51
C LEU A 10 19.90 -14.27 7.85
N PHE A 11 20.08 -13.02 8.27
CA PHE A 11 19.60 -12.51 9.55
C PHE A 11 18.70 -11.29 9.35
N ALA A 12 17.47 -11.34 9.85
CA ALA A 12 16.57 -10.21 9.93
C ALA A 12 16.00 -10.12 11.34
N GLY A 13 16.25 -9.01 12.02
CA GLY A 13 15.80 -8.81 13.40
C GLY A 13 16.91 -8.42 14.33
N ARG A 14 16.78 -8.71 15.63
CA ARG A 14 17.75 -8.30 16.66
C ARG A 14 19.12 -8.98 16.56
N ASN A 15 19.20 -10.02 15.78
CA ASN A 15 20.42 -10.83 15.56
C ASN A 15 21.30 -10.30 14.42
N ILE A 16 20.98 -9.14 13.85
CA ILE A 16 21.86 -8.49 12.87
C ILE A 16 23.11 -7.93 13.54
N SER A 17 24.24 -7.91 12.81
CA SER A 17 25.48 -7.31 13.27
C SER A 17 25.45 -5.79 13.08
N VAL A 18 25.40 -5.06 14.19
CA VAL A 18 25.39 -3.59 14.20
C VAL A 18 26.13 -3.07 15.43
N THR A 19 26.54 -1.81 15.41
CA THR A 19 27.12 -1.16 16.59
C THR A 19 26.09 -1.04 17.71
N HIS A 20 26.54 -0.93 18.96
CA HIS A 20 25.65 -0.75 20.11
C HIS A 20 24.72 0.47 19.97
N ALA A 21 25.22 1.57 19.41
CA ALA A 21 24.44 2.77 19.16
C ALA A 21 23.33 2.51 18.13
N ALA A 22 23.61 1.84 17.02
CA ALA A 22 22.63 1.50 15.98
C ALA A 22 21.61 0.45 16.47
N LEU A 23 21.98 -0.44 17.39
CA LEU A 23 21.10 -1.46 17.93
C LEU A 23 19.88 -0.87 18.63
N SER A 24 20.01 0.29 19.25
CA SER A 24 18.90 0.92 19.99
C SER A 24 17.67 1.22 19.13
N SER A 25 17.87 1.56 17.84
CA SER A 25 16.78 1.82 16.88
C SER A 25 16.46 0.62 15.98
N SER A 26 17.45 -0.21 15.64
CA SER A 26 17.25 -1.34 14.72
C SER A 26 16.63 -2.57 15.37
N ARG A 27 16.61 -2.67 16.71
CA ARG A 27 16.07 -3.81 17.46
C ARG A 27 14.56 -3.77 17.71
N VAL A 28 13.88 -2.67 17.40
CA VAL A 28 12.43 -2.55 17.64
C VAL A 28 11.64 -3.40 16.66
N MET A 29 10.48 -3.91 17.11
CA MET A 29 9.69 -4.90 16.36
C MET A 29 9.35 -4.44 14.94
N ALA A 30 8.92 -3.19 14.78
CA ALA A 30 8.55 -2.66 13.45
C ALA A 30 9.75 -2.64 12.50
N THR A 31 10.92 -2.20 12.97
CA THR A 31 12.15 -2.22 12.16
C THR A 31 12.54 -3.66 11.79
N CYS A 32 12.45 -4.59 12.75
CA CYS A 32 12.75 -6.00 12.48
C CYS A 32 11.79 -6.59 11.45
N ALA A 33 10.50 -6.24 11.49
CA ALA A 33 9.50 -6.68 10.51
C ALA A 33 9.83 -6.15 9.10
N VAL A 34 10.18 -4.86 9.00
CA VAL A 34 10.62 -4.22 7.74
C VAL A 34 11.85 -4.93 7.17
N LEU A 35 12.87 -5.21 8.00
CA LEU A 35 14.05 -5.96 7.58
C LEU A 35 13.71 -7.38 7.12
N GLY A 36 12.79 -8.05 7.82
CA GLY A 36 12.31 -9.39 7.47
C GLY A 36 11.62 -9.43 6.12
N GLN A 37 10.75 -8.48 5.84
CA GLN A 37 10.08 -8.36 4.53
C GLN A 37 11.12 -8.11 3.42
N ALA A 38 12.02 -7.15 3.61
CA ALA A 38 13.03 -6.82 2.62
C ALA A 38 13.93 -8.04 2.30
N LEU A 39 14.37 -8.74 3.33
CA LEU A 39 15.23 -9.92 3.15
C LEU A 39 14.48 -11.08 2.51
N GLY A 40 13.24 -11.35 2.94
CA GLY A 40 12.40 -12.40 2.34
C GLY A 40 12.14 -12.15 0.86
N THR A 41 11.86 -10.91 0.48
CA THR A 41 11.67 -10.52 -0.94
C THR A 41 12.98 -10.68 -1.73
N ALA A 42 14.12 -10.29 -1.15
CA ALA A 42 15.43 -10.46 -1.79
C ALA A 42 15.76 -11.96 -2.04
N VAL A 43 15.48 -12.82 -1.05
CA VAL A 43 15.68 -14.27 -1.18
C VAL A 43 14.76 -14.86 -2.26
N ALA A 44 13.48 -14.47 -2.29
CA ALA A 44 12.56 -14.92 -3.32
C ALA A 44 13.02 -14.50 -4.73
N GLN A 45 13.53 -13.27 -4.86
CA GLN A 45 14.12 -12.80 -6.11
C GLN A 45 15.37 -13.60 -6.49
N ALA A 46 16.28 -13.84 -5.55
CA ALA A 46 17.51 -14.62 -5.78
C ALA A 46 17.20 -16.04 -6.27
N VAL A 47 16.23 -16.71 -5.64
CA VAL A 47 15.78 -18.04 -6.06
C VAL A 47 15.19 -18.02 -7.47
N THR A 48 14.35 -17.04 -7.77
CA THR A 48 13.73 -16.89 -9.09
C THR A 48 14.77 -16.64 -10.19
N ASP A 49 15.79 -15.82 -9.88
CA ASP A 49 16.83 -15.44 -10.82
C ASP A 49 18.01 -16.44 -10.82
N ASN A 50 17.95 -17.48 -9.99
CA ASN A 50 19.02 -18.48 -9.80
C ASN A 50 20.39 -17.81 -9.54
N CYS A 51 20.43 -16.86 -8.62
CA CYS A 51 21.64 -16.14 -8.22
C CYS A 51 21.82 -16.12 -6.70
N HIS A 52 22.99 -15.72 -6.22
CA HIS A 52 23.20 -15.45 -4.80
C HIS A 52 22.46 -14.18 -4.39
N VAL A 53 22.00 -14.12 -3.14
CA VAL A 53 21.23 -12.96 -2.61
C VAL A 53 22.02 -11.65 -2.67
N GLU A 54 23.34 -11.69 -2.66
CA GLU A 54 24.22 -10.53 -2.84
C GLU A 54 24.16 -9.91 -4.25
N ASN A 55 23.74 -10.71 -5.22
CA ASN A 55 23.69 -10.35 -6.64
C ASN A 55 22.29 -10.01 -7.15
N VAL A 56 21.30 -9.87 -6.24
CA VAL A 56 19.96 -9.48 -6.63
C VAL A 56 19.94 -8.06 -7.21
N ASP A 57 19.09 -7.81 -8.17
CA ASP A 57 18.84 -6.46 -8.67
C ASP A 57 18.14 -5.63 -7.58
N ILE A 58 18.92 -4.74 -6.95
CA ILE A 58 18.45 -3.87 -5.86
C ILE A 58 17.33 -2.94 -6.32
N ARG A 59 17.37 -2.45 -7.56
CA ARG A 59 16.32 -1.57 -8.08
C ARG A 59 14.99 -2.32 -8.19
N ARG A 60 15.02 -3.51 -8.77
CA ARG A 60 13.85 -4.39 -8.86
C ARG A 60 13.34 -4.80 -7.47
N LEU A 61 14.24 -5.07 -6.53
CA LEU A 61 13.90 -5.36 -5.14
C LEU A 61 13.13 -4.19 -4.50
N GLN A 62 13.65 -2.97 -4.65
CA GLN A 62 13.00 -1.77 -4.12
C GLN A 62 11.63 -1.53 -4.78
N GLU A 63 11.51 -1.69 -6.09
CA GLU A 63 10.23 -1.57 -6.81
C GLU A 63 9.21 -2.60 -6.31
N THR A 64 9.61 -3.86 -6.11
CA THR A 64 8.75 -4.92 -5.57
C THR A 64 8.29 -4.59 -4.15
N LEU A 65 9.20 -4.16 -3.29
CA LEU A 65 8.86 -3.75 -1.92
C LEU A 65 7.87 -2.60 -1.88
N LEU A 66 8.09 -1.54 -2.67
CA LEU A 66 7.18 -0.40 -2.75
C LEU A 66 5.80 -0.81 -3.29
N GLU A 67 5.78 -1.75 -4.25
CA GLU A 67 4.54 -2.30 -4.79
C GLU A 67 3.72 -3.04 -3.72
N ASP A 68 4.38 -3.66 -2.76
CA ASP A 68 3.78 -4.38 -1.64
C ASP A 68 3.54 -3.48 -0.39
N ASP A 69 3.41 -2.18 -0.60
CA ASP A 69 3.16 -1.17 0.46
C ASP A 69 4.28 -1.07 1.51
N HIS A 70 5.48 -1.56 1.19
CA HIS A 70 6.65 -1.35 2.03
C HIS A 70 7.13 0.10 1.90
N TYR A 71 7.46 0.75 3.02
CA TYR A 71 7.98 2.11 3.00
C TYR A 71 9.49 2.15 2.89
N ILE A 72 9.98 2.79 1.84
CA ILE A 72 11.40 3.09 1.67
C ILE A 72 11.55 4.62 1.65
N PRO A 73 12.25 5.22 2.65
CA PRO A 73 12.42 6.67 2.69
C PRO A 73 12.98 7.22 1.38
N TRP A 74 12.42 8.36 0.94
CA TRP A 74 12.81 9.09 -0.28
C TRP A 74 12.61 8.33 -1.60
N HIS A 75 11.96 7.17 -1.58
CA HIS A 75 11.60 6.44 -2.79
C HIS A 75 10.09 6.51 -3.02
N LYS A 76 9.73 6.71 -4.30
CA LYS A 76 8.34 6.68 -4.76
C LYS A 76 8.07 5.36 -5.46
N ARG A 77 6.88 4.85 -5.29
CA ARG A 77 6.40 3.70 -6.06
C ARG A 77 6.19 4.11 -7.52
N LYS A 78 6.52 3.22 -8.43
CA LYS A 78 6.22 3.38 -9.86
C LYS A 78 4.72 3.18 -10.08
N VAL A 79 4.06 4.20 -10.61
CA VAL A 79 2.65 4.16 -10.98
C VAL A 79 2.50 3.54 -12.37
N SER A 80 1.40 2.83 -12.62
CA SER A 80 1.12 2.23 -13.92
C SER A 80 1.00 3.31 -15.01
N GLN A 81 1.49 2.99 -16.21
CA GLN A 81 1.39 3.91 -17.33
C GLN A 81 -0.08 4.20 -17.68
N LEU A 82 -0.97 3.20 -17.56
CA LEU A 82 -2.39 3.38 -17.79
C LEU A 82 -3.02 4.44 -16.87
N SER A 83 -2.65 4.43 -15.58
CA SER A 83 -3.12 5.47 -14.64
C SER A 83 -2.54 6.84 -14.96
N LEU A 84 -1.31 6.92 -15.46
CA LEU A 84 -0.67 8.19 -15.81
C LEU A 84 -1.23 8.80 -17.08
N ASP A 85 -1.57 7.98 -18.08
CA ASP A 85 -2.08 8.41 -19.39
C ASP A 85 -3.58 8.77 -19.35
N ALA A 86 -4.34 8.25 -18.39
CA ALA A 86 -5.74 8.56 -18.22
C ALA A 86 -5.95 9.96 -17.61
N GLU A 87 -7.04 10.62 -17.96
CA GLU A 87 -7.49 11.80 -17.21
C GLU A 87 -7.96 11.33 -15.82
N CYS A 88 -7.57 12.05 -14.77
CA CYS A 88 -7.95 11.74 -13.39
C CYS A 88 -8.49 12.99 -12.70
N THR A 89 -9.56 12.83 -11.93
CA THR A 89 -10.15 13.95 -11.17
C THR A 89 -9.26 14.40 -10.00
N SER A 90 -8.24 13.59 -9.62
CA SER A 90 -7.29 13.95 -8.56
C SER A 90 -5.93 13.28 -8.80
N ASP A 91 -4.92 14.07 -9.13
CA ASP A 91 -3.55 13.57 -9.39
C ASP A 91 -2.84 13.08 -8.12
N ILE A 92 -3.30 13.48 -6.94
CA ILE A 92 -2.66 13.09 -5.68
C ILE A 92 -2.69 11.57 -5.47
N VAL A 93 -3.74 10.89 -5.94
CA VAL A 93 -3.90 9.43 -5.77
C VAL A 93 -3.01 8.60 -6.70
N ARG A 94 -2.27 9.24 -7.61
CA ARG A 94 -1.35 8.60 -8.55
C ARG A 94 0.05 9.21 -8.51
N ASN A 95 0.43 9.85 -7.40
CA ASN A 95 1.74 10.50 -7.27
C ASN A 95 2.87 9.54 -6.84
N GLY A 96 2.53 8.28 -6.53
CA GLY A 96 3.47 7.24 -6.10
C GLY A 96 3.91 7.31 -4.64
N ASN A 97 3.36 8.25 -3.86
CA ASN A 97 3.62 8.37 -2.42
C ASN A 97 2.43 7.80 -1.63
N ASP A 98 2.66 6.72 -0.93
CA ASP A 98 1.62 6.03 -0.15
C ASP A 98 1.68 6.39 1.35
N ARG A 99 2.35 7.50 1.71
CA ARG A 99 2.55 8.03 3.08
C ARG A 99 2.63 9.57 3.06
N GLY A 100 2.45 10.18 4.25
CA GLY A 100 2.52 11.62 4.45
C GLY A 100 1.17 12.33 4.24
N GLU A 101 0.82 13.26 5.12
CA GLU A 101 -0.47 13.97 5.05
C GLU A 101 -0.63 14.76 3.75
N GLU A 102 0.47 15.25 3.21
CA GLU A 102 0.53 16.01 1.95
C GLU A 102 0.21 15.18 0.70
N ASN A 103 0.18 13.85 0.83
CA ASN A 103 -0.12 12.90 -0.25
C ASN A 103 -1.52 12.27 -0.13
N LEU A 104 -2.35 12.78 0.79
CA LEU A 104 -3.69 12.27 0.99
C LEU A 104 -4.72 12.97 0.09
N TRP A 105 -5.52 12.19 -0.59
CA TRP A 105 -6.82 12.65 -1.05
C TRP A 105 -7.80 12.64 0.13
N ILE A 106 -8.50 13.75 0.32
CA ILE A 106 -9.50 13.91 1.37
C ILE A 106 -10.82 14.24 0.70
N GLY A 107 -11.82 13.36 0.90
CA GLY A 107 -13.16 13.50 0.36
C GLY A 107 -14.23 13.46 1.42
N LYS A 108 -15.45 13.86 1.02
CA LYS A 108 -16.67 13.85 1.83
C LYS A 108 -17.73 12.95 1.21
N THR A 109 -18.81 12.74 1.92
CA THR A 109 -19.95 11.97 1.40
C THR A 109 -20.44 12.55 0.07
N GLY A 110 -20.50 11.71 -0.96
CA GLY A 110 -20.85 12.08 -2.34
C GLY A 110 -19.66 12.35 -3.25
N ASP A 111 -18.46 12.52 -2.70
CA ASP A 111 -17.26 12.67 -3.51
C ASP A 111 -16.83 11.31 -4.11
N LYS A 112 -16.20 11.39 -5.26
CA LYS A 112 -15.64 10.24 -5.98
C LYS A 112 -14.35 10.63 -6.67
N ILE A 113 -13.55 9.63 -6.99
CA ILE A 113 -12.38 9.77 -7.86
C ILE A 113 -12.68 9.01 -9.15
N GLU A 114 -12.42 9.64 -10.30
CA GLU A 114 -12.71 9.07 -11.60
C GLU A 114 -11.49 9.14 -12.51
N TYR A 115 -11.20 8.01 -13.15
CA TYR A 115 -10.35 7.93 -14.32
C TYR A 115 -11.19 7.91 -15.59
N THR A 116 -10.79 8.69 -16.60
CA THR A 116 -11.38 8.66 -17.94
C THR A 116 -10.29 8.28 -18.94
N LEU A 117 -10.51 7.21 -19.66
CA LEU A 117 -9.64 6.68 -20.70
C LEU A 117 -10.07 7.18 -22.07
N SER A 118 -9.15 7.29 -23.01
CA SER A 118 -9.44 7.73 -24.39
C SER A 118 -10.36 6.76 -25.15
N LYS A 119 -10.29 5.47 -24.80
CA LYS A 119 -11.10 4.38 -25.39
C LYS A 119 -11.30 3.26 -24.35
N ASP A 120 -12.20 2.35 -24.64
CA ASP A 120 -12.33 1.10 -23.87
C ASP A 120 -10.98 0.39 -23.77
N THR A 121 -10.57 0.12 -22.54
CA THR A 121 -9.32 -0.57 -22.22
C THR A 121 -9.60 -1.65 -21.18
N ILE A 122 -8.99 -2.81 -21.34
CA ILE A 122 -9.10 -3.87 -20.33
C ILE A 122 -8.38 -3.45 -19.06
N ILE A 123 -9.12 -3.31 -17.98
CA ILE A 123 -8.58 -3.08 -16.65
C ILE A 123 -8.34 -4.45 -16.02
N SER A 124 -7.09 -4.80 -15.83
CA SER A 124 -6.70 -6.10 -15.25
C SER A 124 -6.75 -6.09 -13.72
N GLU A 125 -6.33 -4.97 -13.12
CA GLU A 125 -6.23 -4.83 -11.67
C GLU A 125 -6.51 -3.39 -11.23
N ILE A 126 -7.07 -3.24 -10.05
CA ILE A 126 -7.23 -1.97 -9.34
C ILE A 126 -6.51 -2.08 -8.01
N ARG A 127 -5.59 -1.14 -7.73
CA ARG A 127 -4.80 -1.06 -6.51
C ARG A 127 -5.24 0.14 -5.68
N LEU A 128 -5.48 -0.09 -4.39
CA LEU A 128 -5.91 0.92 -3.44
C LEU A 128 -5.00 0.93 -2.20
N ILE A 129 -4.67 2.13 -1.72
CA ILE A 129 -4.01 2.35 -0.43
C ILE A 129 -4.83 3.32 0.39
N PHE A 130 -5.45 2.83 1.44
CA PHE A 130 -6.24 3.62 2.37
C PHE A 130 -5.38 4.24 3.49
N ASP A 131 -5.85 5.33 4.08
CA ASP A 131 -5.27 5.85 5.31
C ASP A 131 -5.65 4.94 6.50
N ASN A 132 -4.65 4.54 7.26
CA ASN A 132 -4.80 3.78 8.49
C ASN A 132 -4.32 4.55 9.74
N ASP A 133 -4.31 5.89 9.66
CA ASP A 133 -4.02 6.81 10.75
C ASP A 133 -2.62 6.62 11.40
N MET A 134 -1.63 6.31 10.57
CA MET A 134 -0.25 6.15 11.06
C MET A 134 0.36 7.45 11.58
N ASN A 135 -0.16 8.61 11.13
CA ASN A 135 0.32 9.94 11.53
C ASN A 135 -0.44 10.53 12.73
N ARG A 136 -1.27 9.75 13.43
CA ARG A 136 -2.05 10.23 14.57
C ARG A 136 -1.16 10.78 15.67
N LYS A 137 -1.66 11.82 16.36
CA LYS A 137 -0.95 12.48 17.46
C LYS A 137 -0.81 11.62 18.72
N TYR A 138 -1.72 10.67 18.89
CA TYR A 138 -1.75 9.78 20.06
C TYR A 138 -1.45 8.36 19.63
N HIS A 139 -0.52 7.72 20.35
CA HIS A 139 -0.13 6.35 20.09
C HIS A 139 -0.93 5.38 20.96
N ASN A 140 -1.52 4.38 20.35
CA ASN A 140 -2.05 3.22 21.06
C ASN A 140 -0.92 2.22 21.26
N MET A 141 -0.16 2.40 22.32
CA MET A 141 0.88 1.45 22.73
C MET A 141 0.28 0.46 23.74
N PRO A 142 0.12 -0.81 23.40
CA PRO A 142 -0.54 -1.78 24.30
C PRO A 142 0.33 -2.21 25.48
N CYS A 143 1.60 -1.82 25.52
CA CYS A 143 2.60 -2.42 26.39
C CYS A 143 2.60 -1.93 27.85
N SER A 144 1.90 -0.86 28.19
CA SER A 144 1.99 -0.25 29.54
C SER A 144 0.64 0.12 30.15
N TYR A 145 -0.46 -0.36 29.56
CA TYR A 145 -1.80 0.04 29.97
C TYR A 145 -2.66 -1.14 30.36
N PRO A 146 -3.54 -0.96 31.35
CA PRO A 146 -4.59 -1.94 31.64
C PRO A 146 -5.42 -2.20 30.37
N LEU A 147 -5.58 -3.47 30.00
CA LEU A 147 -6.30 -3.88 28.77
C LEU A 147 -7.83 -3.87 28.92
N HIS A 148 -8.36 -3.09 29.84
CA HIS A 148 -9.81 -3.01 30.09
C HIS A 148 -10.54 -2.02 29.19
N GLU A 149 -9.84 -1.27 28.34
CA GLU A 149 -10.45 -0.45 27.30
C GLU A 149 -10.32 -1.14 25.94
N GLU A 150 -11.32 -0.98 25.08
CA GLU A 150 -11.29 -1.44 23.69
C GLU A 150 -10.26 -0.64 22.89
N ARG A 151 -9.00 -1.01 22.96
CA ARG A 151 -7.89 -0.32 22.29
C ARG A 151 -7.57 -0.85 20.90
N PHE A 152 -8.10 -2.03 20.57
CA PHE A 152 -7.84 -2.70 19.30
C PHE A 152 -8.97 -2.46 18.30
N LYS A 153 -9.33 -1.18 18.12
CA LYS A 153 -10.29 -0.79 17.07
C LYS A 153 -9.55 -0.53 15.76
N LEU A 154 -10.22 -0.79 14.67
CA LEU A 154 -9.75 -0.34 13.38
C LEU A 154 -9.64 1.19 13.39
N PRO A 155 -8.61 1.76 12.71
CA PRO A 155 -8.47 3.21 12.60
C PRO A 155 -9.72 3.85 12.03
N GLY A 156 -10.21 4.92 12.67
CA GLY A 156 -11.42 5.61 12.24
C GLY A 156 -11.36 6.14 10.81
N THR A 157 -10.17 6.50 10.34
CA THR A 157 -9.93 7.01 8.98
C THR A 157 -9.98 5.94 7.91
N LEU A 158 -9.83 4.66 8.29
CA LEU A 158 -9.85 3.57 7.33
C LEU A 158 -11.24 3.45 6.68
N ILE A 159 -11.28 3.54 5.35
CA ILE A 159 -12.50 3.37 4.58
C ILE A 159 -12.98 1.92 4.73
N ARG A 160 -14.19 1.77 5.28
CA ARG A 160 -14.83 0.49 5.57
C ARG A 160 -15.64 0.00 4.37
N GLU A 161 -16.39 0.90 3.77
CA GLU A 161 -17.28 0.56 2.66
C GLU A 161 -16.98 1.45 1.46
N TYR A 162 -16.89 0.83 0.29
CA TYR A 162 -16.66 1.52 -0.97
C TYR A 162 -17.19 0.73 -2.15
N ARG A 163 -17.40 1.43 -3.26
CA ARG A 163 -17.76 0.85 -4.55
C ARG A 163 -16.78 1.31 -5.61
N ILE A 164 -16.42 0.39 -6.50
CA ILE A 164 -15.67 0.68 -7.72
C ILE A 164 -16.63 0.41 -8.88
N GLU A 165 -16.77 1.36 -9.78
CA GLU A 165 -17.58 1.24 -10.98
C GLU A 165 -16.67 1.30 -12.21
N LEU A 166 -16.91 0.37 -13.14
CA LEU A 166 -16.27 0.34 -14.46
C LEU A 166 -17.38 0.52 -15.49
N GLU A 167 -17.30 1.59 -16.27
CA GLU A 167 -18.27 1.94 -17.32
C GLU A 167 -17.57 1.84 -18.69
N ASP A 168 -18.12 1.04 -19.59
CA ASP A 168 -17.63 0.91 -20.96
C ASP A 168 -18.14 2.04 -21.87
N GLU A 169 -17.71 2.06 -23.14
CA GLU A 169 -18.15 3.06 -24.14
C GLU A 169 -19.65 2.99 -24.46
N LYS A 170 -20.29 1.86 -24.20
CA LYS A 170 -21.72 1.67 -24.42
C LYS A 170 -22.56 2.11 -23.23
N GLY A 171 -21.90 2.51 -22.12
CA GLY A 171 -22.56 2.91 -20.89
C GLY A 171 -22.95 1.72 -20.00
N ALA A 172 -22.47 0.50 -20.28
CA ALA A 172 -22.68 -0.62 -19.38
C ALA A 172 -21.76 -0.50 -18.17
N ILE A 173 -22.33 -0.68 -16.98
CA ILE A 173 -21.59 -0.52 -15.72
C ILE A 173 -21.47 -1.88 -15.04
N SER A 174 -20.24 -2.27 -14.76
CA SER A 174 -19.92 -3.33 -13.81
C SER A 174 -19.41 -2.72 -12.50
N SER A 175 -19.68 -3.36 -11.36
CA SER A 175 -19.28 -2.80 -10.07
C SER A 175 -18.74 -3.86 -9.11
N ILE A 176 -17.78 -3.43 -8.28
CA ILE A 176 -17.30 -4.16 -7.12
C ILE A 176 -17.74 -3.39 -5.89
N HIS A 177 -18.47 -4.04 -4.99
CA HIS A 177 -18.91 -3.44 -3.74
C HIS A 177 -18.27 -4.19 -2.56
N ILE A 178 -17.56 -3.47 -1.72
CA ILE A 178 -16.95 -3.96 -0.49
C ILE A 178 -17.64 -3.26 0.69
N SER A 179 -18.21 -4.03 1.60
CA SER A 179 -19.00 -3.53 2.74
C SER A 179 -18.28 -3.57 4.07
N ASP A 180 -17.15 -4.28 4.18
CA ASP A 180 -16.42 -4.47 5.44
C ASP A 180 -14.91 -4.57 5.23
N ASN A 181 -14.32 -3.52 4.64
CA ASN A 181 -12.88 -3.45 4.49
C ASN A 181 -12.20 -3.18 5.82
N HIS A 182 -11.18 -3.98 6.11
CA HIS A 182 -10.30 -3.85 7.29
C HIS A 182 -8.82 -3.79 6.89
N GLN A 183 -8.53 -3.67 5.60
CA GLN A 183 -7.17 -3.65 5.07
C GLN A 183 -6.82 -2.26 4.54
N ARG A 184 -5.57 -1.85 4.79
CA ARG A 184 -4.99 -0.64 4.22
C ARG A 184 -4.69 -0.79 2.74
N PHE A 185 -4.13 -1.92 2.36
CA PHE A 185 -3.68 -2.24 1.01
C PHE A 185 -4.58 -3.30 0.39
N VAL A 186 -5.17 -2.97 -0.76
CA VAL A 186 -6.10 -3.87 -1.46
C VAL A 186 -5.79 -3.88 -2.95
N LYS A 187 -5.82 -5.07 -3.55
CA LYS A 187 -5.77 -5.29 -4.99
C LYS A 187 -7.03 -6.04 -5.44
N HIS A 188 -7.73 -5.49 -6.41
CA HIS A 188 -8.86 -6.14 -7.06
C HIS A 188 -8.45 -6.59 -8.47
N LYS A 189 -8.48 -7.89 -8.72
CA LYS A 189 -8.38 -8.44 -10.08
C LYS A 189 -9.73 -8.28 -10.76
N VAL A 190 -9.77 -7.62 -11.91
CA VAL A 190 -11.02 -7.21 -12.57
C VAL A 190 -11.20 -7.89 -13.92
N ASN A 191 -10.29 -7.69 -14.88
CA ASN A 191 -10.34 -8.17 -16.25
C ASN A 191 -11.64 -7.75 -17.01
N ALA A 192 -11.97 -6.47 -16.94
CA ALA A 192 -13.15 -5.91 -17.59
C ALA A 192 -12.79 -4.70 -18.47
N PRO A 193 -13.46 -4.51 -19.62
CA PRO A 193 -13.30 -3.29 -20.39
C PRO A 193 -13.92 -2.11 -19.67
N ALA A 194 -13.24 -0.96 -19.70
CA ALA A 194 -13.78 0.28 -19.19
C ALA A 194 -13.20 1.49 -19.93
N LYS A 195 -14.05 2.50 -20.09
CA LYS A 195 -13.67 3.86 -20.48
C LYS A 195 -13.63 4.79 -19.28
N ARG A 196 -14.42 4.51 -18.24
CA ARG A 196 -14.40 5.24 -16.97
C ARG A 196 -14.29 4.26 -15.82
N VAL A 197 -13.45 4.59 -14.86
CA VAL A 197 -13.29 3.84 -13.62
C VAL A 197 -13.46 4.79 -12.44
N ARG A 198 -14.44 4.50 -11.56
CA ARG A 198 -14.79 5.35 -10.43
C ARG A 198 -14.52 4.62 -9.12
N PHE A 199 -13.88 5.31 -8.20
CA PHE A 199 -13.83 4.93 -6.80
C PHE A 199 -14.80 5.81 -6.01
N ILE A 200 -15.73 5.18 -5.29
CA ILE A 200 -16.80 5.83 -4.54
C ILE A 200 -16.74 5.34 -3.10
N PRO A 201 -16.17 6.11 -2.17
CA PRO A 201 -16.19 5.77 -0.76
C PRO A 201 -17.61 5.96 -0.19
N LEU A 202 -18.04 5.05 0.69
CA LEU A 202 -19.40 5.04 1.24
C LEU A 202 -19.39 5.21 2.76
N SER A 203 -18.49 4.54 3.49
CA SER A 203 -18.35 4.70 4.94
C SER A 203 -16.92 4.48 5.41
N THR A 204 -16.62 4.93 6.62
CA THR A 204 -15.35 4.72 7.34
C THR A 204 -15.62 4.00 8.66
N ASN A 205 -14.56 3.67 9.40
CA ASN A 205 -14.67 3.10 10.74
C ASN A 205 -14.89 4.16 11.85
N GLY A 206 -15.14 5.44 11.49
CA GLY A 206 -15.45 6.48 12.48
C GLY A 206 -15.13 7.90 12.05
N SER A 207 -14.38 8.13 10.97
CA SER A 207 -14.11 9.46 10.42
C SER A 207 -15.31 9.97 9.63
N LYS A 208 -15.49 11.31 9.62
CA LYS A 208 -16.43 11.98 8.71
C LYS A 208 -15.87 12.25 7.33
N GLU A 209 -14.56 12.10 7.17
CA GLU A 209 -13.83 12.32 5.93
C GLU A 209 -13.28 10.98 5.42
N PHE A 210 -13.30 10.82 4.12
CA PHE A 210 -12.64 9.72 3.43
C PHE A 210 -11.20 10.09 3.13
N ARG A 211 -10.26 9.18 3.38
CA ARG A 211 -8.84 9.42 3.20
C ARG A 211 -8.19 8.29 2.41
N LEU A 212 -7.54 8.63 1.31
CA LEU A 212 -6.95 7.69 0.37
C LEU A 212 -5.60 8.19 -0.11
N PHE A 213 -4.58 7.34 -0.08
CA PHE A 213 -3.26 7.64 -0.65
C PHE A 213 -3.19 7.29 -2.13
N SER A 214 -3.73 6.14 -2.51
CA SER A 214 -3.57 5.65 -3.88
C SER A 214 -4.84 4.99 -4.41
N PHE A 215 -5.18 5.36 -5.63
CA PHE A 215 -6.13 4.67 -6.50
C PHE A 215 -5.48 4.53 -7.86
N GLU A 216 -5.16 3.31 -8.27
CA GLU A 216 -4.43 3.01 -9.49
C GLU A 216 -5.15 1.94 -10.29
N ILE A 217 -5.21 2.13 -11.60
CA ILE A 217 -5.76 1.19 -12.58
C ILE A 217 -4.64 0.59 -13.44
N ARG A 218 -4.73 -0.70 -13.77
CA ARG A 218 -3.74 -1.46 -14.54
C ARG A 218 -4.37 -2.31 -15.62
#